data_b9408b697700fc734f97d08fd0de0343
#
_entry.id   b9408b697700fc734f97d08fd0de0343
#
_cell.length_a   1.000
_cell.length_b   1.000
_cell.length_c   1.000
_cell.angle_alpha   90.00
_cell.angle_beta   90.00
_cell.angle_gamma   90.00
#
_symmetry.space_group_name_H-M   'P 1'
#
loop_
_entity.id
_entity.type
_entity.pdbx_description
1 polymer ?
#
loop_
_entity_poly.entity_id
_entity_poly.type
_entity_poly.pdbx_seq_one_letter_code
_entity_poly.pdbx_strand_id
1 'polypeptide(L)'
;MKSEAGQMRNAGRAVAGDRGRGASRGLARALAVIAVAGATAALAGCAVAAHASPSVQLSTAYVPVPHMPGTTVAYVVIRNNGPADRLMSARTSVGGRVTFRRAAGPAASTMATIASVRIPAHSTLAMAPNSIHMLITGAGRMRGGKDIILTLVFARAGPVSVVAQVTDPQSGGSSYFLN
;
A
#
# COMPACT_ATOMS: atom_id res chain seq x y z
N MET A 1 -49.28 32.55 -13.16
CA MET A 1 -50.34 31.65 -13.63
C MET A 1 -50.05 30.35 -12.94
N LYS A 2 -50.73 30.05 -11.81
CA LYS A 2 -51.87 29.13 -11.69
C LYS A 2 -51.47 27.70 -12.05
N SER A 3 -51.65 26.62 -11.31
CA SER A 3 -52.66 26.31 -10.28
C SER A 3 -52.31 24.91 -9.75
N GLU A 4 -52.32 24.68 -8.47
CA GLU A 4 -53.27 23.87 -7.65
C GLU A 4 -53.14 22.35 -7.86
N ALA A 5 -52.84 21.64 -6.85
CA ALA A 5 -53.64 21.14 -5.72
C ALA A 5 -54.32 19.80 -6.04
N GLY A 6 -54.21 18.83 -5.19
CA GLY A 6 -54.90 17.55 -5.26
C GLY A 6 -54.59 16.65 -4.07
N GLN A 7 -55.12 17.05 -2.95
CA GLN A 7 -55.17 16.27 -1.68
C GLN A 7 -56.42 15.39 -1.74
N MET A 8 -56.29 14.10 -1.43
CA MET A 8 -57.47 13.35 -0.90
C MET A 8 -57.04 12.19 0.03
N ARG A 9 -57.47 12.36 1.22
CA ARG A 9 -57.63 11.42 2.32
C ARG A 9 -58.59 10.30 1.93
N ASN A 10 -58.41 9.11 2.47
CA ASN A 10 -59.60 8.41 2.96
C ASN A 10 -59.23 7.43 4.10
N ALA A 11 -59.98 7.58 5.14
CA ALA A 11 -60.05 6.83 6.34
C ALA A 11 -61.12 5.75 6.27
N GLY A 12 -61.04 4.77 7.09
CA GLY A 12 -62.16 3.90 7.44
C GLY A 12 -61.69 2.41 7.56
N ARG A 13 -61.93 1.66 8.49
CA ARG A 13 -62.80 1.68 9.68
C ARG A 13 -62.69 0.26 10.29
N ALA A 14 -62.64 0.22 11.57
CA ALA A 14 -62.63 -0.99 12.41
C ALA A 14 -63.88 -1.84 12.25
N VAL A 15 -63.73 -3.13 12.45
CA VAL A 15 -64.84 -3.99 12.96
C VAL A 15 -64.25 -5.00 13.95
N ALA A 16 -64.86 -4.98 15.12
CA ALA A 16 -64.65 -5.88 16.25
C ALA A 16 -65.59 -7.10 16.17
N GLY A 17 -65.30 -8.10 16.92
CA GLY A 17 -66.15 -9.21 17.29
C GLY A 17 -65.41 -10.54 17.15
N ASP A 18 -65.45 -11.54 17.95
CA ASP A 18 -66.33 -11.83 19.07
C ASP A 18 -65.74 -12.99 19.91
N ARG A 19 -66.30 -13.12 21.06
CA ARG A 19 -65.94 -14.01 22.15
C ARG A 19 -66.25 -15.48 21.83
N GLY A 20 -65.37 -16.39 22.27
CA GLY A 20 -65.67 -17.82 22.36
C GLY A 20 -64.98 -18.46 23.57
N ARG A 21 -65.74 -18.56 24.65
CA ARG A 21 -65.38 -19.30 25.87
C ARG A 21 -65.52 -20.81 25.58
N GLY A 22 -64.54 -21.61 25.99
CA GLY A 22 -64.64 -23.05 26.03
C GLY A 22 -63.62 -23.64 27.01
N ALA A 23 -64.08 -23.83 28.23
CA ALA A 23 -63.36 -24.55 29.26
C ALA A 23 -63.49 -26.08 29.01
N SER A 24 -62.42 -26.80 29.13
CA SER A 24 -62.49 -28.19 29.63
C SER A 24 -61.13 -28.62 30.20
N ARG A 25 -61.22 -29.07 31.41
CA ARG A 25 -60.23 -29.67 32.27
C ARG A 25 -59.77 -31.02 31.69
N GLY A 26 -58.47 -31.25 31.64
CA GLY A 26 -57.87 -32.55 31.39
C GLY A 26 -56.49 -32.65 32.03
N LEU A 27 -56.48 -33.25 33.20
CA LEU A 27 -55.27 -33.73 33.85
C LEU A 27 -54.64 -34.85 33.04
N ALA A 28 -53.41 -34.71 32.68
CA ALA A 28 -52.56 -35.91 32.48
C ALA A 28 -51.11 -35.57 32.73
N ARG A 29 -50.57 -36.30 33.59
CA ARG A 29 -49.23 -36.36 34.16
C ARG A 29 -48.14 -36.55 33.16
N ALA A 30 -46.99 -35.99 33.58
CA ALA A 30 -45.63 -36.56 33.50
C ALA A 30 -44.90 -36.54 32.15
N LEU A 31 -43.86 -35.91 32.12
CA LEU A 31 -42.47 -36.39 32.10
C LEU A 31 -41.59 -35.18 31.81
N ALA A 32 -40.85 -34.80 32.78
CA ALA A 32 -39.75 -33.84 32.63
C ALA A 32 -38.63 -34.50 31.83
N VAL A 33 -38.45 -34.10 30.57
CA VAL A 33 -37.25 -34.36 29.80
C VAL A 33 -36.40 -33.13 29.92
N ILE A 34 -35.40 -33.22 30.76
CA ILE A 34 -34.34 -32.19 30.86
C ILE A 34 -33.52 -32.27 29.59
N ALA A 35 -33.82 -31.43 28.63
CA ALA A 35 -32.97 -31.21 27.49
C ALA A 35 -31.80 -30.31 27.96
N VAL A 36 -30.66 -30.94 28.26
CA VAL A 36 -29.39 -30.22 28.43
C VAL A 36 -29.01 -29.67 27.06
N ALA A 37 -29.41 -28.46 26.80
CA ALA A 37 -28.90 -27.69 25.65
C ALA A 37 -27.43 -27.37 25.92
N GLY A 38 -26.54 -28.17 25.35
CA GLY A 38 -25.12 -27.90 25.32
C GLY A 38 -24.86 -26.59 24.56
N ALA A 39 -24.57 -25.53 25.30
CA ALA A 39 -24.04 -24.29 24.72
C ALA A 39 -22.63 -24.60 24.19
N THR A 40 -22.53 -24.96 22.93
CA THR A 40 -21.25 -24.93 22.22
C THR A 40 -20.84 -23.46 22.04
N ALA A 41 -20.02 -22.97 22.97
CA ALA A 41 -19.32 -21.70 22.82
C ALA A 41 -18.41 -21.82 21.58
N ALA A 42 -18.85 -21.25 20.48
CA ALA A 42 -18.02 -21.04 19.32
C ALA A 42 -16.93 -20.04 19.77
N LEU A 43 -15.74 -20.55 20.09
CA LEU A 43 -14.52 -19.77 20.18
C LEU A 43 -14.25 -19.23 18.78
N ALA A 44 -14.78 -18.03 18.51
CA ALA A 44 -14.35 -17.24 17.37
C ALA A 44 -12.87 -16.91 17.62
N GLY A 45 -11.99 -17.77 17.12
CA GLY A 45 -10.56 -17.51 17.11
C GLY A 45 -10.33 -16.21 16.34
N CYS A 46 -9.95 -15.15 17.03
CA CYS A 46 -9.34 -13.99 16.39
C CYS A 46 -8.10 -14.51 15.68
N ALA A 47 -8.22 -14.79 14.39
CA ALA A 47 -7.09 -15.01 13.52
C ALA A 47 -6.31 -13.68 13.54
N VAL A 48 -5.27 -13.62 14.36
CA VAL A 48 -4.28 -12.55 14.28
C VAL A 48 -3.72 -12.67 12.88
N ALA A 49 -4.09 -11.74 12.01
CA ALA A 49 -3.51 -11.65 10.68
C ALA A 49 -2.02 -11.50 10.88
N ALA A 50 -1.27 -12.56 10.66
CA ALA A 50 0.18 -12.51 10.64
C ALA A 50 0.54 -11.43 9.63
N HIS A 51 1.12 -10.34 10.08
CA HIS A 51 1.62 -9.28 9.21
C HIS A 51 2.72 -9.92 8.37
N ALA A 52 2.35 -10.35 7.17
CA ALA A 52 3.32 -10.86 6.22
C ALA A 52 4.37 -9.77 6.02
N SER A 53 5.63 -10.09 6.27
CA SER A 53 6.72 -9.17 5.99
C SER A 53 6.61 -8.71 4.54
N PRO A 54 6.78 -7.41 4.26
CA PRO A 54 6.63 -6.92 2.91
C PRO A 54 7.56 -7.69 1.97
N SER A 55 7.01 -8.16 0.86
CA SER A 55 7.77 -8.95 -0.13
C SER A 55 8.94 -8.15 -0.71
N VAL A 56 8.83 -6.83 -0.76
CA VAL A 56 9.88 -5.91 -1.21
C VAL A 56 10.31 -5.02 -0.05
N GLN A 57 11.62 -4.95 0.15
CA GLN A 57 12.27 -4.09 1.13
C GLN A 57 13.26 -3.16 0.42
N LEU A 58 13.34 -1.91 0.88
CA LEU A 58 14.27 -0.91 0.37
C LEU A 58 15.27 -0.58 1.46
N SER A 59 16.54 -0.43 1.08
CA SER A 59 17.62 -0.05 1.98
C SER A 59 18.67 0.78 1.25
N THR A 60 19.61 1.35 1.97
CA THR A 60 20.78 2.06 1.42
C THR A 60 20.37 3.01 0.29
N ALA A 61 19.45 3.95 0.62
CA ALA A 61 19.00 4.94 -0.34
C ALA A 61 19.77 6.23 -0.17
N TYR A 62 20.31 6.77 -1.27
CA TYR A 62 20.99 8.06 -1.26
C TYR A 62 20.80 8.82 -2.58
N VAL A 63 20.97 10.13 -2.48
CA VAL A 63 20.80 11.07 -3.58
C VAL A 63 21.96 12.08 -3.50
N PRO A 64 22.91 12.09 -4.43
CA PRO A 64 23.94 13.14 -4.47
C PRO A 64 23.31 14.55 -4.59
N VAL A 65 23.92 15.51 -3.93
CA VAL A 65 23.56 16.93 -4.13
C VAL A 65 23.61 17.27 -5.61
N PRO A 66 22.60 17.95 -6.16
CA PRO A 66 22.57 18.30 -7.56
C PRO A 66 23.75 19.18 -7.96
N HIS A 67 24.53 18.78 -8.97
CA HIS A 67 25.54 19.67 -9.61
C HIS A 67 24.87 20.71 -10.51
N MET A 68 23.69 20.39 -11.07
CA MET A 68 22.87 21.32 -11.85
C MET A 68 21.53 21.51 -11.12
N PRO A 69 20.99 22.74 -11.05
CA PRO A 69 19.73 22.99 -10.38
C PRO A 69 18.63 22.03 -10.84
N GLY A 70 18.00 21.36 -9.86
CA GLY A 70 16.86 20.49 -10.08
C GLY A 70 17.16 19.15 -10.79
N THR A 71 18.44 18.81 -11.06
CA THR A 71 18.77 17.54 -11.72
C THR A 71 19.79 16.76 -10.89
N THR A 72 19.42 15.55 -10.50
CA THR A 72 20.30 14.63 -9.76
C THR A 72 19.92 13.19 -10.06
N VAL A 73 20.63 12.25 -9.45
CA VAL A 73 20.37 10.82 -9.52
C VAL A 73 20.00 10.27 -8.15
N ALA A 74 19.33 9.13 -8.12
CA ALA A 74 19.05 8.42 -6.88
C ALA A 74 19.39 6.95 -7.02
N TYR A 75 19.90 6.39 -5.93
CA TYR A 75 20.29 5.01 -5.82
C TYR A 75 19.60 4.39 -4.63
N VAL A 76 19.23 3.11 -4.76
CA VAL A 76 18.58 2.33 -3.70
C VAL A 76 18.90 0.85 -3.88
N VAL A 77 18.98 0.13 -2.79
CA VAL A 77 19.03 -1.33 -2.80
C VAL A 77 17.62 -1.85 -2.60
N ILE A 78 17.16 -2.68 -3.54
CA ILE A 78 15.85 -3.31 -3.55
C ILE A 78 16.03 -4.80 -3.27
N ARG A 79 15.53 -5.30 -2.15
CA ARG A 79 15.48 -6.71 -1.82
C ARG A 79 14.07 -7.23 -2.03
N ASN A 80 13.92 -8.22 -2.90
CA ASN A 80 12.66 -8.91 -3.13
C ASN A 80 12.71 -10.30 -2.48
N ASN A 81 11.95 -10.49 -1.41
CA ASN A 81 11.82 -11.78 -0.71
C ASN A 81 10.65 -12.62 -1.24
N GLY A 82 9.88 -12.10 -2.18
CA GLY A 82 8.70 -12.72 -2.78
C GLY A 82 8.86 -13.10 -4.23
N PRO A 83 7.74 -13.34 -4.94
CA PRO A 83 7.71 -13.59 -6.36
C PRO A 83 8.32 -12.43 -7.17
N ALA A 84 8.65 -12.69 -8.44
CA ALA A 84 9.13 -11.65 -9.34
C ALA A 84 8.16 -10.46 -9.41
N ASP A 85 8.70 -9.25 -9.40
CA ASP A 85 7.94 -8.00 -9.44
C ASP A 85 8.53 -7.05 -10.50
N ARG A 86 7.92 -5.89 -10.65
CA ARG A 86 8.36 -4.85 -11.58
C ARG A 86 8.20 -3.49 -10.91
N LEU A 87 9.28 -2.72 -10.84
CA LEU A 87 9.24 -1.33 -10.44
C LEU A 87 8.71 -0.50 -11.61
N MET A 88 7.55 0.12 -11.42
CA MET A 88 6.78 0.82 -12.45
C MET A 88 7.04 2.33 -12.46
N SER A 89 7.15 2.93 -11.30
CA SER A 89 7.41 4.36 -11.16
C SER A 89 8.08 4.68 -9.82
N ALA A 90 8.60 5.89 -9.71
CA ALA A 90 9.11 6.42 -8.45
C ALA A 90 8.77 7.91 -8.32
N ARG A 91 8.71 8.40 -7.09
CA ARG A 91 8.49 9.81 -6.77
C ARG A 91 9.31 10.21 -5.55
N THR A 92 9.55 11.50 -5.42
CA THR A 92 10.30 12.08 -4.30
C THR A 92 9.44 13.05 -3.50
N SER A 93 9.76 13.24 -2.22
CA SER A 93 9.11 14.27 -1.38
C SER A 93 9.48 15.71 -1.78
N VAL A 94 10.53 15.89 -2.58
CA VAL A 94 10.98 17.19 -3.09
C VAL A 94 10.43 17.49 -4.49
N GLY A 95 9.50 16.65 -4.98
CA GLY A 95 8.90 16.79 -6.32
C GLY A 95 9.84 16.39 -7.44
N GLY A 96 9.55 16.89 -8.63
CA GLY A 96 10.28 16.55 -9.85
C GLY A 96 9.77 15.26 -10.52
N ARG A 97 10.33 14.98 -11.68
CA ARG A 97 10.06 13.76 -12.47
C ARG A 97 11.19 12.76 -12.23
N VAL A 98 10.81 11.52 -11.93
CA VAL A 98 11.76 10.41 -11.82
C VAL A 98 11.66 9.53 -13.05
N THR A 99 12.80 9.24 -13.68
CA THR A 99 12.93 8.29 -14.80
C THR A 99 13.98 7.24 -14.50
N PHE A 100 13.77 6.01 -14.96
CA PHE A 100 14.75 4.95 -14.82
C PHE A 100 15.73 5.00 -15.97
N ARG A 101 17.01 4.89 -15.66
CA ARG A 101 18.11 4.85 -16.61
C ARG A 101 18.84 3.53 -16.46
N ARG A 102 19.29 2.99 -17.58
CA ARG A 102 20.13 1.78 -17.62
C ARG A 102 21.31 2.01 -18.55
N ALA A 103 22.46 1.53 -18.15
CA ALA A 103 23.63 1.49 -19.04
C ALA A 103 23.31 0.68 -20.29
N ALA A 104 23.62 1.25 -21.45
CA ALA A 104 23.42 0.66 -22.76
C ALA A 104 24.78 0.51 -23.45
N GLY A 105 25.03 -0.67 -24.03
CA GLY A 105 26.26 -0.97 -24.76
C GLY A 105 27.43 -1.38 -23.85
N PRO A 106 28.51 -1.91 -24.49
CA PRO A 106 29.61 -2.56 -23.80
C PRO A 106 30.46 -1.60 -22.95
N ALA A 107 30.44 -0.30 -23.22
CA ALA A 107 31.25 0.69 -22.50
C ALA A 107 30.47 1.43 -21.39
N ALA A 108 29.22 1.09 -21.13
CA ALA A 108 28.34 1.80 -20.18
C ALA A 108 28.32 3.34 -20.36
N SER A 109 28.83 3.83 -21.49
CA SER A 109 28.96 5.26 -21.78
C SER A 109 27.65 5.94 -22.16
N THR A 110 26.66 5.14 -22.57
CA THR A 110 25.33 5.62 -22.96
C THR A 110 24.28 5.12 -21.97
N MET A 111 23.44 6.02 -21.48
CA MET A 111 22.34 5.68 -20.58
C MET A 111 21.02 5.74 -21.33
N ALA A 112 20.34 4.60 -21.45
CA ALA A 112 19.01 4.53 -22.04
C ALA A 112 17.93 4.72 -20.98
N THR A 113 16.85 5.42 -21.35
CA THR A 113 15.64 5.50 -20.52
C THR A 113 14.85 4.20 -20.68
N ILE A 114 14.42 3.62 -19.56
CA ILE A 114 13.59 2.43 -19.53
C ILE A 114 12.28 2.73 -18.80
N ALA A 115 11.19 2.12 -19.26
CA ALA A 115 9.87 2.36 -18.71
C ALA A 115 9.66 1.70 -17.33
N SER A 116 10.36 0.61 -17.05
CA SER A 116 10.24 -0.13 -15.80
C SER A 116 11.48 -0.98 -15.53
N VAL A 117 11.66 -1.40 -14.29
CA VAL A 117 12.78 -2.26 -13.86
C VAL A 117 12.21 -3.61 -13.40
N ARG A 118 12.67 -4.70 -14.00
CA ARG A 118 12.33 -6.05 -13.57
C ARG A 118 13.10 -6.40 -12.29
N ILE A 119 12.39 -6.89 -11.28
CA ILE A 119 12.94 -7.39 -10.03
C ILE A 119 12.68 -8.90 -9.97
N PRO A 120 13.69 -9.75 -10.13
CA PRO A 120 13.49 -11.21 -10.05
C PRO A 120 12.96 -11.64 -8.68
N ALA A 121 12.39 -12.83 -8.60
CA ALA A 121 11.99 -13.43 -7.34
C ALA A 121 13.23 -13.70 -6.46
N HIS A 122 13.09 -13.53 -5.15
CA HIS A 122 14.13 -13.86 -4.16
C HIS A 122 15.50 -13.27 -4.53
N SER A 123 15.53 -12.00 -4.94
CA SER A 123 16.74 -11.35 -5.43
C SER A 123 16.98 -9.99 -4.78
N THR A 124 18.20 -9.53 -4.89
CA THR A 124 18.59 -8.17 -4.54
C THR A 124 19.07 -7.44 -5.80
N LEU A 125 18.53 -6.25 -6.03
CA LEU A 125 18.97 -5.34 -7.08
C LEU A 125 19.54 -4.09 -6.43
N ALA A 126 20.83 -3.86 -6.59
CA ALA A 126 21.48 -2.62 -6.20
C ALA A 126 21.57 -1.67 -7.40
N MET A 127 21.03 -0.46 -7.23
CA MET A 127 21.21 0.60 -8.21
C MET A 127 22.61 1.20 -8.09
N ALA A 128 23.24 1.49 -9.24
CA ALA A 128 24.60 2.02 -9.28
C ALA A 128 24.78 2.93 -10.50
N PRO A 129 25.81 3.82 -10.50
CA PRO A 129 26.05 4.78 -11.59
C PRO A 129 26.17 4.15 -12.98
N ASN A 130 26.88 3.04 -13.07
CA ASN A 130 27.15 2.35 -14.35
C ASN A 130 26.19 1.17 -14.60
N SER A 131 25.04 1.16 -13.93
CA SER A 131 24.04 0.10 -14.02
C SER A 131 22.65 0.73 -14.19
N ILE A 132 21.70 0.31 -13.36
CA ILE A 132 20.38 0.92 -13.30
C ILE A 132 20.40 2.00 -12.20
N HIS A 133 19.83 3.16 -12.49
CA HIS A 133 19.60 4.22 -11.50
C HIS A 133 18.38 5.05 -11.83
N MET A 134 17.96 5.90 -10.90
CA MET A 134 16.91 6.87 -11.09
C MET A 134 17.51 8.22 -11.44
N LEU A 135 17.03 8.87 -12.50
CA LEU A 135 17.29 10.27 -12.81
C LEU A 135 16.11 11.11 -12.32
N ILE A 136 16.38 12.13 -11.51
CA ILE A 136 15.40 13.08 -10.99
C ILE A 136 15.62 14.40 -11.70
N THR A 137 14.58 14.96 -12.31
CA THR A 137 14.61 16.26 -13.00
C THR A 137 13.50 17.17 -12.49
N GLY A 138 13.77 18.48 -12.36
CA GLY A 138 12.80 19.44 -11.84
C GLY A 138 12.54 19.30 -10.34
N ALA A 139 13.45 18.69 -9.61
CA ALA A 139 13.34 18.58 -8.16
C ALA A 139 13.55 19.94 -7.46
N GLY A 140 12.91 20.09 -6.31
CA GLY A 140 13.14 21.23 -5.43
C GLY A 140 14.55 21.23 -4.84
N ARG A 141 14.80 22.22 -3.99
CA ARG A 141 16.13 22.40 -3.36
C ARG A 141 16.49 21.20 -2.47
N MET A 142 17.66 20.63 -2.72
CA MET A 142 18.28 19.59 -1.90
C MET A 142 19.58 20.11 -1.29
N ARG A 143 19.83 19.77 -0.03
CA ARG A 143 21.05 20.15 0.70
C ARG A 143 21.69 18.91 1.29
N GLY A 144 23.00 18.81 1.25
CA GLY A 144 23.75 17.72 1.87
C GLY A 144 23.40 17.54 3.35
N GLY A 145 23.38 16.30 3.81
CA GLY A 145 23.02 15.94 5.18
C GLY A 145 21.53 16.01 5.50
N LYS A 146 20.66 16.29 4.53
CA LYS A 146 19.19 16.24 4.69
C LYS A 146 18.63 14.97 4.12
N ASP A 147 17.49 14.56 4.66
CA ASP A 147 16.77 13.40 4.20
C ASP A 147 15.62 13.79 3.26
N ILE A 148 15.38 12.95 2.28
CA ILE A 148 14.19 13.00 1.43
C ILE A 148 13.52 11.62 1.43
N ILE A 149 12.23 11.59 1.13
CA ILE A 149 11.52 10.32 0.98
C ILE A 149 11.48 9.96 -0.50
N LEU A 150 11.95 8.75 -0.82
CA LEU A 150 11.74 8.10 -2.10
C LEU A 150 10.59 7.10 -1.95
N THR A 151 9.57 7.20 -2.80
CA THR A 151 8.49 6.22 -2.89
C THR A 151 8.58 5.53 -4.24
N LEU A 152 8.83 4.23 -4.22
CA LEU A 152 8.91 3.35 -5.37
C LEU A 152 7.59 2.59 -5.49
N VAL A 153 7.00 2.53 -6.68
CA VAL A 153 5.72 1.86 -6.93
C VAL A 153 5.98 0.59 -7.73
N PHE A 154 5.71 -0.54 -7.11
CA PHE A 154 5.85 -1.86 -7.69
C PHE A 154 4.52 -2.38 -8.23
N ALA A 155 4.55 -3.23 -9.24
CA ALA A 155 3.34 -3.78 -9.85
C ALA A 155 2.56 -4.69 -8.90
N ARG A 156 3.25 -5.45 -8.04
CA ARG A 156 2.66 -6.38 -7.08
C ARG A 156 2.74 -5.89 -5.64
N ALA A 157 3.90 -5.45 -5.20
CA ALA A 157 4.09 -4.97 -3.82
C ALA A 157 3.47 -3.59 -3.57
N GLY A 158 3.07 -2.87 -4.64
CA GLY A 158 2.52 -1.52 -4.50
C GLY A 158 3.58 -0.47 -4.12
N PRO A 159 3.18 0.62 -3.46
CA PRO A 159 4.09 1.68 -3.06
C PRO A 159 4.90 1.28 -1.81
N VAL A 160 6.22 1.40 -1.91
CA VAL A 160 7.16 1.20 -0.80
C VAL A 160 8.03 2.44 -0.69
N SER A 161 8.19 2.97 0.50
CA SER A 161 8.96 4.19 0.76
C SER A 161 10.23 3.90 1.54
N VAL A 162 11.25 4.72 1.29
CA VAL A 162 12.52 4.70 2.01
C VAL A 162 13.00 6.14 2.23
N VAL A 163 13.66 6.37 3.34
CA VAL A 163 14.39 7.60 3.59
C VAL A 163 15.72 7.54 2.84
N ALA A 164 15.97 8.51 1.99
CA ALA A 164 17.21 8.65 1.23
C ALA A 164 17.97 9.86 1.74
N GLN A 165 19.22 9.64 2.11
CA GLN A 165 20.11 10.71 2.51
C GLN A 165 20.61 11.51 1.30
N VAL A 166 20.55 12.83 1.38
CA VAL A 166 21.17 13.71 0.39
C VAL A 166 22.66 13.80 0.73
N THR A 167 23.50 13.21 -0.12
CA THR A 167 24.96 13.12 0.11
C THR A 167 25.68 14.22 -0.64
N ASP A 168 26.62 14.88 0.04
CA ASP A 168 27.53 15.80 -0.60
C ASP A 168 28.91 15.13 -0.72
N PRO A 169 29.39 14.84 -1.95
CA PRO A 169 30.70 14.23 -2.16
C PRO A 169 31.86 15.05 -1.56
N GLN A 170 31.68 16.35 -1.43
CA GLN A 170 32.70 17.25 -0.85
C GLN A 170 32.73 17.22 0.68
N SER A 171 31.65 16.74 1.34
CA SER A 171 31.58 16.61 2.79
C SER A 171 32.01 15.24 3.33
N GLY A 172 32.70 14.43 2.52
CA GLY A 172 33.24 13.13 2.93
C GLY A 172 32.21 12.00 2.98
N GLY A 173 31.00 12.23 2.50
CA GLY A 173 29.91 11.24 2.50
C GLY A 173 30.12 10.00 1.64
N SER A 174 31.19 9.97 0.83
CA SER A 174 31.52 8.81 -0.01
C SER A 174 32.10 7.61 0.75
N SER A 175 32.55 7.80 1.98
CA SER A 175 33.23 6.75 2.75
C SER A 175 32.28 5.67 3.30
N TYR A 176 30.99 5.92 3.32
CA TYR A 176 30.01 4.95 3.85
C TYR A 176 29.66 3.82 2.89
N PHE A 177 30.13 3.86 1.64
CA PHE A 177 29.73 2.93 0.59
C PHE A 177 30.90 2.07 0.03
N LEU A 178 32.07 2.12 0.68
CA LEU A 178 33.27 1.41 0.23
C LEU A 178 33.62 0.16 1.08
N ASN A 179 32.72 -0.26 1.98
CA ASN A 179 32.89 -1.54 2.70
C ASN A 179 31.84 -2.57 2.29
#